data_abf0e8fe0ec81d3136ff078f263fdb5c
#
_entry.id   abf0e8fe0ec81d3136ff078f263fdb5c
#
_cell.length_a   1.000
_cell.length_b   1.000
_cell.length_c   1.000
_cell.angle_alpha   90.00
_cell.angle_beta   90.00
_cell.angle_gamma   90.00
#
_symmetry.space_group_name_H-M   'P 1'
#
loop_
_entity.id
_entity.type
_entity.pdbx_description
1 polymer ?
#
loop_
_entity_poly.entity_id
_entity_poly.type
_entity_poly.pdbx_seq_one_letter_code
_entity_poly.pdbx_strand_id
1 'polypeptide(L)'
;MAFTLPALPYAYDALEPHIDAKTMEIHYTRHHQTYINNLNAAVEGTEFAEWPVEKLVAAVQQLPEKLRAAVINQGGGHANHSLFWEVMAPQGGGTPEGALAKAIEEQLGGLDSFKDAFTKAALTRFGSGWAWLSVTPQKTLIVESSGNQDSPLMNGNTPILGLDVWEHAYYLQYQNRRPEYINAFYNVINWPEVAARYQAALS
;
A
#
# COMPACT_ATOMS: atom_id res chain seq x y z
N MET A 1 10.21 -17.76 11.35
CA MET A 1 8.98 -17.35 12.11
C MET A 1 7.82 -17.20 11.13
N ALA A 2 6.59 -17.62 11.48
CA ALA A 2 5.45 -17.38 10.60
C ALA A 2 5.10 -15.89 10.54
N PHE A 3 4.63 -15.43 9.38
CA PHE A 3 4.08 -14.08 9.24
C PHE A 3 2.82 -13.94 10.09
N THR A 4 2.64 -12.78 10.71
CA THR A 4 1.50 -12.48 11.58
C THR A 4 0.82 -11.19 11.16
N LEU A 5 -0.47 -11.07 11.46
CA LEU A 5 -1.22 -9.86 11.19
C LEU A 5 -0.67 -8.73 12.09
N PRO A 6 -0.12 -7.64 11.51
CA PRO A 6 0.36 -6.52 12.32
C PRO A 6 -0.82 -5.86 13.04
N ALA A 7 -0.58 -5.32 14.23
CA ALA A 7 -1.62 -4.61 14.97
C ALA A 7 -2.12 -3.39 14.17
N LEU A 8 -3.43 -3.22 14.07
CA LEU A 8 -4.01 -2.02 13.48
C LEU A 8 -3.78 -0.84 14.45
N PRO A 9 -3.18 0.27 14.01
CA PRO A 9 -2.78 1.35 14.93
C PRO A 9 -3.94 2.24 15.40
N TYR A 10 -5.20 1.93 15.01
CA TYR A 10 -6.41 2.66 15.37
C TYR A 10 -7.62 1.72 15.36
N ALA A 11 -8.76 2.17 15.93
CA ALA A 11 -10.02 1.44 15.91
C ALA A 11 -10.61 1.37 14.49
N TYR A 12 -11.49 0.39 14.23
CA TYR A 12 -12.10 0.21 12.90
C TYR A 12 -12.90 1.42 12.43
N ASP A 13 -13.52 2.17 13.34
CA ASP A 13 -14.33 3.37 13.07
C ASP A 13 -13.50 4.67 13.04
N ALA A 14 -12.21 4.61 13.30
CA ALA A 14 -11.39 5.80 13.47
C ALA A 14 -11.17 6.60 12.17
N LEU A 15 -11.36 5.99 11.00
CA LEU A 15 -11.24 6.66 9.70
C LEU A 15 -12.57 7.19 9.17
N GLU A 16 -13.68 6.99 9.90
CA GLU A 16 -14.96 7.57 9.53
C GLU A 16 -14.93 9.10 9.58
N PRO A 17 -15.67 9.78 8.69
CA PRO A 17 -16.63 9.27 7.72
C PRO A 17 -16.02 8.86 6.37
N HIS A 18 -14.70 8.80 6.24
CA HIS A 18 -14.00 8.60 4.97
C HIS A 18 -13.90 7.11 4.55
N ILE A 19 -13.69 6.22 5.52
CA ILE A 19 -13.70 4.76 5.33
C ILE A 19 -14.51 4.18 6.49
N ASP A 20 -15.56 3.42 6.19
CA ASP A 20 -16.48 2.88 7.18
C ASP A 20 -15.87 1.74 8.02
N ALA A 21 -16.32 1.62 9.25
CA ALA A 21 -15.85 0.61 10.20
C ALA A 21 -16.00 -0.82 9.67
N LYS A 22 -17.09 -1.12 8.95
CA LYS A 22 -17.33 -2.47 8.43
C LYS A 22 -16.34 -2.85 7.33
N THR A 23 -16.02 -1.91 6.45
CA THR A 23 -14.95 -2.09 5.46
C THR A 23 -13.61 -2.36 6.15
N MET A 24 -13.24 -1.55 7.15
CA MET A 24 -11.99 -1.72 7.89
C MET A 24 -11.90 -3.08 8.58
N GLU A 25 -12.96 -3.50 9.28
CA GLU A 25 -13.02 -4.79 9.95
C GLU A 25 -12.79 -5.95 8.98
N ILE A 26 -13.55 -6.00 7.87
CA ILE A 26 -13.47 -7.09 6.89
C ILE A 26 -12.12 -7.04 6.16
N HIS A 27 -11.69 -5.87 5.73
CA HIS A 27 -10.47 -5.69 4.97
C HIS A 27 -9.24 -6.15 5.77
N TYR A 28 -9.17 -5.78 7.05
CA TYR A 28 -8.09 -6.16 7.95
C TYR A 28 -8.19 -7.64 8.40
N THR A 29 -9.34 -8.05 8.96
CA THR A 29 -9.47 -9.38 9.60
C THR A 29 -9.70 -10.53 8.63
N ARG A 30 -10.17 -10.25 7.40
CA ARG A 30 -10.47 -11.27 6.41
C ARG A 30 -9.50 -11.23 5.23
N HIS A 31 -9.42 -10.14 4.49
CA HIS A 31 -8.54 -10.05 3.33
C HIS A 31 -7.06 -10.13 3.72
N HIS A 32 -6.58 -9.24 4.58
CA HIS A 32 -5.17 -9.26 5.00
C HIS A 32 -4.79 -10.55 5.70
N GLN A 33 -5.60 -11.03 6.64
CA GLN A 33 -5.33 -12.30 7.33
C GLN A 33 -5.26 -13.48 6.36
N THR A 34 -6.10 -13.51 5.32
CA THR A 34 -6.06 -14.58 4.31
C THR A 34 -4.76 -14.57 3.51
N TYR A 35 -4.27 -13.38 3.11
CA TYR A 35 -2.95 -13.28 2.47
C TYR A 35 -1.84 -13.86 3.34
N ILE A 36 -1.85 -13.54 4.63
CA ILE A 36 -0.86 -14.06 5.60
C ILE A 36 -0.95 -15.58 5.72
N ASN A 37 -2.15 -16.12 5.89
CA ASN A 37 -2.35 -17.57 6.04
C ASN A 37 -1.84 -18.33 4.80
N ASN A 38 -2.18 -17.84 3.62
CA ASN A 38 -1.76 -18.45 2.37
C ASN A 38 -0.26 -18.31 2.11
N LEU A 39 0.34 -17.16 2.46
CA LEU A 39 1.78 -16.97 2.37
C LEU A 39 2.52 -17.93 3.29
N ASN A 40 2.10 -18.05 4.56
CA ASN A 40 2.68 -18.98 5.51
C ASN A 40 2.64 -20.42 4.99
N ALA A 41 1.50 -20.86 4.47
CA ALA A 41 1.35 -22.20 3.90
C ALA A 41 2.30 -22.41 2.70
N ALA A 42 2.49 -21.39 1.86
CA ALA A 42 3.34 -21.48 0.68
C ALA A 42 4.84 -21.60 1.01
N VAL A 43 5.30 -20.93 2.07
CA VAL A 43 6.74 -20.88 2.43
C VAL A 43 7.10 -21.83 3.58
N GLU A 44 6.13 -22.59 4.10
CA GLU A 44 6.33 -23.54 5.20
C GLU A 44 7.48 -24.50 4.89
N GLY A 45 8.37 -24.70 5.86
CA GLY A 45 9.54 -25.59 5.73
C GLY A 45 10.63 -25.09 4.78
N THR A 46 10.56 -23.85 4.32
CA THR A 46 11.61 -23.22 3.53
C THR A 46 12.34 -22.14 4.34
N GLU A 47 13.55 -21.78 3.91
CA GLU A 47 14.31 -20.64 4.49
C GLU A 47 13.54 -19.31 4.36
N PHE A 48 12.68 -19.19 3.37
CA PHE A 48 11.91 -17.97 3.07
C PHE A 48 10.87 -17.63 4.14
N ALA A 49 10.46 -18.58 4.96
CA ALA A 49 9.58 -18.35 6.11
C ALA A 49 10.19 -17.44 7.18
N GLU A 50 11.51 -17.26 7.17
CA GLU A 50 12.23 -16.41 8.13
C GLU A 50 12.60 -15.02 7.55
N TRP A 51 12.29 -14.77 6.28
CA TRP A 51 12.60 -13.49 5.66
C TRP A 51 11.53 -12.43 5.98
N PRO A 52 11.92 -11.15 6.14
CA PRO A 52 10.94 -10.05 6.11
C PRO A 52 10.12 -10.10 4.81
N VAL A 53 8.83 -9.81 4.88
CA VAL A 53 7.94 -9.93 3.72
C VAL A 53 8.37 -9.01 2.57
N GLU A 54 8.84 -7.81 2.88
CA GLU A 54 9.32 -6.84 1.88
C GLU A 54 10.52 -7.38 1.11
N LYS A 55 11.46 -8.02 1.82
CA LYS A 55 12.62 -8.67 1.20
C LYS A 55 12.18 -9.83 0.31
N LEU A 56 11.24 -10.64 0.81
CA LEU A 56 10.70 -11.79 0.06
C LEU A 56 10.06 -11.34 -1.25
N VAL A 57 9.22 -10.32 -1.19
CA VAL A 57 8.52 -9.75 -2.34
C VAL A 57 9.50 -9.10 -3.33
N ALA A 58 10.47 -8.33 -2.85
CA ALA A 58 11.49 -7.71 -3.69
C ALA A 58 12.35 -8.74 -4.43
N ALA A 59 12.62 -9.88 -3.80
CA ALA A 59 13.44 -10.95 -4.36
C ALA A 59 12.64 -11.97 -5.20
N VAL A 60 11.38 -11.71 -5.51
CA VAL A 60 10.46 -12.74 -6.07
C VAL A 60 11.00 -13.42 -7.32
N GLN A 61 11.71 -12.69 -8.20
CA GLN A 61 12.30 -13.26 -9.41
C GLN A 61 13.48 -14.22 -9.14
N GLN A 62 14.07 -14.15 -7.95
CA GLN A 62 15.19 -15.00 -7.51
C GLN A 62 14.71 -16.26 -6.78
N LEU A 63 13.43 -16.30 -6.41
CA LEU A 63 12.84 -17.44 -5.71
C LEU A 63 12.65 -18.65 -6.64
N PRO A 64 12.62 -19.88 -6.08
CA PRO A 64 12.18 -21.04 -6.83
C PRO A 64 10.85 -20.79 -7.54
N GLU A 65 10.76 -21.20 -8.81
CA GLU A 65 9.58 -20.94 -9.67
C GLU A 65 8.26 -21.32 -9.00
N LYS A 66 8.23 -22.45 -8.31
CA LYS A 66 7.03 -22.96 -7.61
C LYS A 66 6.49 -22.00 -6.52
N LEU A 67 7.31 -21.09 -5.99
CA LEU A 67 6.93 -20.14 -4.94
C LEU A 67 6.52 -18.77 -5.50
N ARG A 68 6.95 -18.41 -6.70
CA ARG A 68 6.81 -17.06 -7.23
C ARG A 68 5.36 -16.59 -7.26
N ALA A 69 4.44 -17.38 -7.80
CA ALA A 69 3.03 -16.99 -7.89
C ALA A 69 2.41 -16.75 -6.50
N ALA A 70 2.71 -17.61 -5.53
CA ALA A 70 2.23 -17.42 -4.17
C ALA A 70 2.82 -16.18 -3.50
N VAL A 71 4.11 -15.92 -3.69
CA VAL A 71 4.77 -14.73 -3.12
C VAL A 71 4.28 -13.46 -3.80
N ILE A 72 4.07 -13.44 -5.12
CA ILE A 72 3.48 -12.30 -5.83
C ILE A 72 2.11 -11.97 -5.24
N ASN A 73 1.22 -12.95 -5.17
CA ASN A 73 -0.16 -12.71 -4.76
C ASN A 73 -0.31 -12.54 -3.24
N GLN A 74 0.23 -13.46 -2.46
CA GLN A 74 0.00 -13.51 -1.01
C GLN A 74 1.05 -12.67 -0.26
N GLY A 75 2.32 -12.72 -0.67
CA GLY A 75 3.38 -11.87 -0.14
C GLY A 75 3.15 -10.41 -0.50
N GLY A 76 2.83 -10.13 -1.76
CA GLY A 76 2.42 -8.78 -2.20
C GLY A 76 1.21 -8.29 -1.41
N GLY A 77 0.17 -9.13 -1.27
CA GLY A 77 -1.00 -8.79 -0.46
C GLY A 77 -0.65 -8.44 0.99
N HIS A 78 0.19 -9.26 1.62
CA HIS A 78 0.63 -8.98 3.00
C HIS A 78 1.45 -7.68 3.10
N ALA A 79 2.45 -7.49 2.25
CA ALA A 79 3.28 -6.29 2.27
C ALA A 79 2.47 -5.01 1.97
N ASN A 80 1.62 -5.04 0.95
CA ASN A 80 0.79 -3.91 0.53
C ASN A 80 -0.17 -3.47 1.64
N HIS A 81 -0.84 -4.41 2.30
CA HIS A 81 -1.79 -4.09 3.37
C HIS A 81 -1.10 -3.65 4.65
N SER A 82 0.07 -4.21 5.00
CA SER A 82 0.86 -3.75 6.15
C SER A 82 1.22 -2.27 6.01
N LEU A 83 1.66 -1.85 4.82
CA LEU A 83 1.91 -0.44 4.52
C LEU A 83 0.62 0.38 4.57
N PHE A 84 -0.48 -0.12 3.98
CA PHE A 84 -1.74 0.62 3.85
C PHE A 84 -2.30 1.06 5.20
N TRP A 85 -2.27 0.20 6.22
CA TRP A 85 -2.75 0.56 7.54
C TRP A 85 -1.94 1.69 8.18
N GLU A 86 -0.64 1.72 8.00
CA GLU A 86 0.26 2.70 8.61
C GLU A 86 0.25 4.06 7.91
N VAL A 87 0.01 4.09 6.59
CA VAL A 87 -0.05 5.35 5.83
C VAL A 87 -1.40 6.06 5.91
N MET A 88 -2.34 5.51 6.68
CA MET A 88 -3.58 6.18 7.07
C MET A 88 -3.59 6.47 8.58
N ALA A 89 -4.28 7.52 8.98
CA ALA A 89 -4.42 7.88 10.38
C ALA A 89 -5.76 8.59 10.65
N PRO A 90 -6.33 8.42 11.85
CA PRO A 90 -7.37 9.31 12.35
C PRO A 90 -6.86 10.76 12.32
N GLN A 91 -7.68 11.69 11.88
CA GLN A 91 -7.30 13.10 11.74
C GLN A 91 -6.11 13.32 10.77
N GLY A 92 -5.90 12.40 9.84
CA GLY A 92 -4.94 12.53 8.75
C GLY A 92 -5.31 13.64 7.75
N GLY A 93 -4.70 13.58 6.59
CA GLY A 93 -4.92 14.58 5.54
C GLY A 93 -4.00 15.80 5.70
N GLY A 94 -4.44 16.92 5.16
CA GLY A 94 -3.59 18.12 5.11
C GLY A 94 -2.51 18.03 4.04
N THR A 95 -1.31 18.45 4.37
CA THR A 95 -0.18 18.57 3.43
C THR A 95 1.08 17.90 3.99
N PRO A 96 1.93 17.31 3.14
CA PRO A 96 3.25 16.87 3.57
C PRO A 96 4.13 18.06 3.99
N GLU A 97 5.12 17.79 4.81
CA GLU A 97 6.08 18.77 5.30
C GLU A 97 7.53 18.34 5.03
N GLY A 98 8.47 19.25 5.28
CA GLY A 98 9.90 18.97 5.26
C GLY A 98 10.43 18.49 3.91
N ALA A 99 11.31 17.49 3.96
CA ALA A 99 11.99 16.99 2.77
C ALA A 99 11.05 16.32 1.75
N LEU A 100 9.98 15.67 2.23
CA LEU A 100 8.98 15.09 1.34
C LEU A 100 8.21 16.15 0.58
N ALA A 101 7.77 17.23 1.26
CA ALA A 101 7.08 18.34 0.61
C ALA A 101 7.95 18.99 -0.48
N LYS A 102 9.24 19.22 -0.16
CA LYS A 102 10.21 19.73 -1.11
C LYS A 102 10.40 18.80 -2.32
N ALA A 103 10.51 17.51 -2.09
CA ALA A 103 10.66 16.54 -3.17
C ALA A 103 9.42 16.47 -4.06
N ILE A 104 8.21 16.54 -3.49
CA ILE A 104 6.96 16.59 -4.25
C ILE A 104 6.93 17.87 -5.11
N GLU A 105 7.32 19.01 -4.56
CA GLU A 105 7.38 20.26 -5.31
C GLU A 105 8.37 20.20 -6.48
N GLU A 106 9.59 19.76 -6.21
CA GLU A 106 10.67 19.76 -7.20
C GLU A 106 10.53 18.66 -8.27
N GLN A 107 10.01 17.50 -7.90
CA GLN A 107 10.03 16.32 -8.77
C GLN A 107 8.66 16.00 -9.39
N LEU A 108 7.56 16.41 -8.75
CA LEU A 108 6.20 16.11 -9.21
C LEU A 108 5.40 17.38 -9.58
N GLY A 109 6.01 18.57 -9.44
CA GLY A 109 5.36 19.84 -9.78
C GLY A 109 4.38 20.37 -8.74
N GLY A 110 4.54 19.93 -7.50
CA GLY A 110 3.75 20.36 -6.35
C GLY A 110 2.65 19.37 -5.93
N LEU A 111 2.01 19.70 -4.81
CA LEU A 111 1.01 18.81 -4.19
C LEU A 111 -0.21 18.57 -5.09
N ASP A 112 -0.69 19.60 -5.77
CA ASP A 112 -1.87 19.47 -6.65
C ASP A 112 -1.54 18.57 -7.86
N SER A 113 -0.39 18.77 -8.49
CA SER A 113 0.08 17.91 -9.58
C SER A 113 0.28 16.46 -9.12
N PHE A 114 0.82 16.26 -7.92
CA PHE A 114 0.89 14.92 -7.31
C PHE A 114 -0.51 14.31 -7.16
N LYS A 115 -1.47 15.04 -6.57
CA LYS A 115 -2.84 14.55 -6.38
C LYS A 115 -3.51 14.21 -7.71
N ASP A 116 -3.33 15.02 -8.73
CA ASP A 116 -3.85 14.75 -10.07
C ASP A 116 -3.27 13.47 -10.66
N ALA A 117 -1.95 13.30 -10.58
CA ALA A 117 -1.26 12.11 -11.07
C ALA A 117 -1.68 10.85 -10.30
N PHE A 118 -1.76 10.93 -8.96
CA PHE A 118 -2.16 9.83 -8.10
C PHE A 118 -3.63 9.43 -8.31
N THR A 119 -4.52 10.42 -8.38
CA THR A 119 -5.94 10.20 -8.72
C THR A 119 -6.07 9.54 -10.08
N LYS A 120 -5.35 10.02 -11.10
CA LYS A 120 -5.35 9.41 -12.43
C LYS A 120 -4.86 7.96 -12.39
N ALA A 121 -3.76 7.67 -11.68
CA ALA A 121 -3.25 6.31 -11.51
C ALA A 121 -4.29 5.38 -10.87
N ALA A 122 -4.98 5.85 -9.82
CA ALA A 122 -6.04 5.11 -9.13
C ALA A 122 -7.28 4.87 -10.01
N LEU A 123 -7.73 5.88 -10.74
CA LEU A 123 -8.91 5.80 -11.62
C LEU A 123 -8.68 4.93 -12.85
N THR A 124 -7.50 5.04 -13.45
CA THR A 124 -7.18 4.31 -14.70
C THR A 124 -6.73 2.87 -14.45
N ARG A 125 -6.50 2.47 -13.19
CA ARG A 125 -6.25 1.07 -12.85
C ARG A 125 -7.53 0.26 -13.09
N PHE A 126 -7.61 -0.37 -14.25
CA PHE A 126 -8.75 -1.21 -14.61
C PHE A 126 -8.74 -2.49 -13.76
N GLY A 127 -9.88 -2.81 -13.16
CA GLY A 127 -10.02 -3.95 -12.25
C GLY A 127 -9.38 -3.72 -10.89
N SER A 128 -8.86 -4.79 -10.31
CA SER A 128 -8.23 -4.78 -8.99
C SER A 128 -6.78 -4.31 -9.07
N GLY A 129 -6.35 -3.56 -8.09
CA GLY A 129 -4.97 -3.11 -8.00
C GLY A 129 -4.77 -1.97 -7.01
N TRP A 130 -3.68 -1.24 -7.20
CA TRP A 130 -3.22 -0.19 -6.30
C TRP A 130 -2.69 1.01 -7.06
N ALA A 131 -2.78 2.19 -6.45
CA ALA A 131 -2.02 3.38 -6.83
C ALA A 131 -0.95 3.66 -5.78
N TRP A 132 0.22 4.13 -6.21
CA TRP A 132 1.40 4.27 -5.37
C TRP A 132 2.10 5.62 -5.57
N LEU A 133 2.67 6.13 -4.48
CA LEU A 133 3.82 7.03 -4.50
C LEU A 133 5.03 6.21 -4.07
N SER A 134 6.04 6.13 -4.92
CA SER A 134 7.23 5.29 -4.70
C SER A 134 8.52 6.08 -4.86
N VAL A 135 9.58 5.60 -4.21
CA VAL A 135 10.96 6.07 -4.42
C VAL A 135 11.68 5.06 -5.30
N THR A 136 12.26 5.52 -6.39
CA THR A 136 13.03 4.68 -7.31
C THR A 136 14.42 4.35 -6.75
N PRO A 137 15.15 3.37 -7.32
CA PRO A 137 16.55 3.13 -6.97
C PRO A 137 17.47 4.36 -7.16
N GLN A 138 17.09 5.29 -8.04
CA GLN A 138 17.78 6.57 -8.26
C GLN A 138 17.40 7.66 -7.25
N LYS A 139 16.62 7.29 -6.21
CA LYS A 139 16.17 8.19 -5.15
C LYS A 139 15.23 9.31 -5.65
N THR A 140 14.48 9.04 -6.68
CA THR A 140 13.46 9.97 -7.23
C THR A 140 12.04 9.47 -6.92
N LEU A 141 11.11 10.43 -6.76
CA LEU A 141 9.69 10.12 -6.58
C LEU A 141 9.03 9.80 -7.91
N ILE A 142 8.18 8.78 -7.91
CA ILE A 142 7.28 8.48 -9.02
C ILE A 142 5.87 8.14 -8.50
N VAL A 143 4.87 8.45 -9.31
CA VAL A 143 3.50 7.95 -9.16
C VAL A 143 3.30 6.81 -10.13
N GLU A 144 2.87 5.66 -9.64
CA GLU A 144 2.67 4.46 -10.43
C GLU A 144 1.40 3.70 -10.01
N SER A 145 1.00 2.71 -10.77
CA SER A 145 -0.07 1.79 -10.38
C SER A 145 0.30 0.35 -10.73
N SER A 146 -0.20 -0.59 -9.95
CA SER A 146 0.00 -2.02 -10.17
C SER A 146 -1.33 -2.78 -10.16
N GLY A 147 -1.39 -3.90 -10.88
CA GLY A 147 -2.55 -4.79 -10.88
C GLY A 147 -2.52 -5.77 -9.72
N ASN A 148 -3.69 -6.25 -9.33
CA ASN A 148 -3.84 -7.26 -8.29
C ASN A 148 -3.08 -6.90 -7.00
N GLN A 149 -2.19 -7.78 -6.53
CA GLN A 149 -1.33 -7.53 -5.36
C GLN A 149 0.15 -7.32 -5.76
N ASP A 150 0.41 -7.05 -7.04
CA ASP A 150 1.76 -6.66 -7.45
C ASP A 150 2.21 -5.43 -6.69
N SER A 151 3.43 -5.48 -6.18
CA SER A 151 4.01 -4.40 -5.37
C SER A 151 5.15 -3.71 -6.13
N PRO A 152 5.33 -2.39 -5.96
CA PRO A 152 6.52 -1.69 -6.46
C PRO A 152 7.84 -2.33 -6.07
N LEU A 153 7.89 -3.00 -4.91
CA LEU A 153 9.06 -3.74 -4.44
C LEU A 153 9.58 -4.77 -5.47
N MET A 154 8.68 -5.37 -6.24
CA MET A 154 9.04 -6.38 -7.27
C MET A 154 9.83 -5.79 -8.42
N ASN A 155 9.76 -4.47 -8.60
CA ASN A 155 10.46 -3.70 -9.63
C ASN A 155 11.63 -2.87 -9.08
N GLY A 156 11.98 -3.07 -7.80
CA GLY A 156 13.05 -2.34 -7.13
C GLY A 156 12.66 -0.95 -6.60
N ASN A 157 11.40 -0.54 -6.73
CA ASN A 157 10.89 0.70 -6.18
C ASN A 157 10.45 0.50 -4.72
N THR A 158 10.58 1.52 -3.89
CA THR A 158 10.14 1.50 -2.50
C THR A 158 8.83 2.28 -2.36
N PRO A 159 7.69 1.62 -2.14
CA PRO A 159 6.43 2.33 -1.94
C PRO A 159 6.43 3.05 -0.59
N ILE A 160 6.03 4.32 -0.59
CA ILE A 160 5.91 5.15 0.61
C ILE A 160 4.47 5.57 0.91
N LEU A 161 3.60 5.52 -0.10
CA LEU A 161 2.14 5.71 0.01
C LEU A 161 1.46 4.76 -0.96
N GLY A 162 0.39 4.12 -0.54
CA GLY A 162 -0.42 3.23 -1.36
C GLY A 162 -1.90 3.42 -1.12
N LEU A 163 -2.71 3.27 -2.16
CA LEU A 163 -4.16 3.24 -2.12
C LEU A 163 -4.65 1.95 -2.77
N ASP A 164 -5.33 1.13 -1.99
CA ASP A 164 -6.04 -0.05 -2.48
C ASP A 164 -7.26 0.36 -3.30
N VAL A 165 -7.30 -0.01 -4.58
CA VAL A 165 -8.43 0.22 -5.46
C VAL A 165 -9.14 -1.07 -5.89
N TRP A 166 -8.90 -2.18 -5.18
CA TRP A 166 -9.78 -3.33 -5.20
C TRP A 166 -11.17 -2.91 -4.72
N GLU A 167 -12.22 -3.45 -5.33
CA GLU A 167 -13.60 -3.09 -4.92
C GLU A 167 -13.90 -3.42 -3.45
N HIS A 168 -13.28 -4.46 -2.88
CA HIS A 168 -13.44 -4.78 -1.47
C HIS A 168 -12.98 -3.64 -0.52
N ALA A 169 -12.12 -2.74 -0.98
CA ALA A 169 -11.63 -1.63 -0.18
C ALA A 169 -12.65 -0.48 -0.04
N TYR A 170 -13.66 -0.41 -0.93
CA TYR A 170 -14.58 0.75 -0.95
C TYR A 170 -16.03 0.42 -1.26
N TYR A 171 -16.37 -0.80 -1.68
CA TYR A 171 -17.70 -1.09 -2.25
C TYR A 171 -18.84 -0.95 -1.23
N LEU A 172 -18.64 -1.29 0.05
CA LEU A 172 -19.68 -1.19 1.06
C LEU A 172 -20.16 0.25 1.26
N GLN A 173 -19.26 1.23 1.21
CA GLN A 173 -19.59 2.64 1.41
C GLN A 173 -19.83 3.38 0.10
N TYR A 174 -19.04 3.13 -0.92
CA TYR A 174 -19.02 3.91 -2.16
C TYR A 174 -19.61 3.17 -3.37
N GLN A 175 -19.83 1.86 -3.30
CA GLN A 175 -20.23 1.01 -4.41
C GLN A 175 -19.30 1.24 -5.62
N ASN A 176 -19.84 1.57 -6.79
CA ASN A 176 -19.06 1.82 -8.00
C ASN A 176 -18.38 3.21 -8.03
N ARG A 177 -18.57 4.03 -7.00
CA ARG A 177 -18.10 5.42 -7.00
C ARG A 177 -16.65 5.53 -6.53
N ARG A 178 -15.73 4.84 -7.22
CA ARG A 178 -14.28 4.90 -6.93
C ARG A 178 -13.74 6.34 -6.82
N PRO A 179 -14.16 7.32 -7.66
CA PRO A 179 -13.69 8.71 -7.53
C PRO A 179 -13.97 9.32 -6.14
N GLU A 180 -15.13 9.02 -5.54
CA GLU A 180 -15.47 9.52 -4.21
C GLU A 180 -14.59 8.90 -3.13
N TYR A 181 -14.32 7.60 -3.22
CA TYR A 181 -13.37 6.91 -2.34
C TYR A 181 -11.96 7.50 -2.42
N ILE A 182 -11.44 7.73 -3.63
CA ILE A 182 -10.12 8.35 -3.83
C ILE A 182 -10.07 9.74 -3.18
N ASN A 183 -11.12 10.56 -3.37
CA ASN A 183 -11.20 11.88 -2.75
C ASN A 183 -11.25 11.79 -1.21
N ALA A 184 -11.97 10.82 -0.67
CA ALA A 184 -12.05 10.59 0.77
C ALA A 184 -10.69 10.18 1.36
N PHE A 185 -9.91 9.37 0.63
CA PHE A 185 -8.59 8.90 1.06
C PHE A 185 -7.62 10.04 1.38
N TYR A 186 -7.64 11.15 0.64
CA TYR A 186 -6.77 12.30 0.92
C TYR A 186 -6.97 12.89 2.32
N ASN A 187 -8.12 12.67 2.95
CA ASN A 187 -8.41 13.15 4.31
C ASN A 187 -7.86 12.23 5.41
N VAL A 188 -7.38 11.06 5.08
CA VAL A 188 -6.86 10.08 6.05
C VAL A 188 -5.38 9.78 5.87
N ILE A 189 -4.69 10.39 4.91
CA ILE A 189 -3.27 10.15 4.69
C ILE A 189 -2.46 10.57 5.92
N ASN A 190 -1.64 9.66 6.41
CA ASN A 190 -0.68 9.90 7.50
C ASN A 190 0.62 10.46 6.92
N TRP A 191 0.64 11.76 6.59
CA TRP A 191 1.81 12.40 6.01
C TRP A 191 3.09 12.28 6.84
N PRO A 192 3.07 12.33 8.17
CA PRO A 192 4.26 12.05 8.99
C PRO A 192 4.86 10.68 8.73
N GLU A 193 4.04 9.63 8.63
CA GLU A 193 4.50 8.27 8.31
C GLU A 193 5.05 8.20 6.87
N VAL A 194 4.35 8.79 5.90
CA VAL A 194 4.82 8.84 4.50
C VAL A 194 6.18 9.55 4.43
N ALA A 195 6.38 10.63 5.18
CA ALA A 195 7.65 11.35 5.26
C ALA A 195 8.76 10.50 5.90
N ALA A 196 8.45 9.75 6.96
CA ALA A 196 9.40 8.84 7.60
C ALA A 196 9.84 7.72 6.63
N ARG A 197 8.89 7.13 5.88
CA ARG A 197 9.18 6.15 4.84
C ARG A 197 10.01 6.73 3.70
N TYR A 198 9.75 7.97 3.31
CA TYR A 198 10.56 8.67 2.32
C TYR A 198 12.01 8.80 2.78
N GLN A 199 12.24 9.24 4.02
CA GLN A 199 13.60 9.34 4.57
C GLN A 199 14.30 7.98 4.64
N ALA A 200 13.61 6.94 5.08
CA ALA A 200 14.14 5.58 5.11
C ALA A 200 14.51 5.07 3.70
N ALA A 201 13.70 5.40 2.69
CA ALA A 201 13.97 5.02 1.30
C ALA A 201 15.17 5.75 0.69
N LEU A 202 15.57 6.91 1.23
CA LEU A 202 16.76 7.65 0.79
C LEU A 202 18.06 7.10 1.37
N SER A 203 17.99 6.40 2.50
CA SER A 203 19.14 5.74 3.13
C SER A 203 19.57 4.51 2.34
#